data_92dc9ed8b1adb5d34c4422d0058a5725
#
_entry.id   92dc9ed8b1adb5d34c4422d0058a5725
#
_cell.length_a   1.000
_cell.length_b   1.000
_cell.length_c   1.000
_cell.angle_alpha   90.00
_cell.angle_beta   90.00
_cell.angle_gamma   90.00
#
_symmetry.space_group_name_H-M   'P 1'
#
loop_
_entity.id
_entity.type
_entity.pdbx_description
1 polymer ?
#
loop_
_entity_poly.entity_id
_entity_poly.type
_entity_poly.pdbx_seq_one_letter_code
_entity_poly.pdbx_strand_id
1 'polypeptide(L)'
;MDKKLKAISKVSLALALLGAAAPVTVTAPTAMAAKKAAKKSTKKTKKAKKSKKKVVKKTNAQKYAPKAKSVTVKAGSKLSAKSIITNASKLPAKAKYAFSPKPNLKKAGTYTVSVIVTYPDKSKDKVKNVKIKVTAKKAAYNPAKATYEKYKKKAAELGSLEAAQNDLSQKKAALDSANQAYTDAVASYNNKVSAAKTKYDEASSAYEAAGYDFIMSKATANFYQDSKAGMANVAALASYVNGLDDSVKSFLSTSNLKKDVTLIKELNSLRASDNNFSNHNALGVDYDLMIYASISGFISDSTMNHTYFMNAPTEVYASRAENLAWGYSDPLTGWYTEEKAIYDAHGSGVTGHYTNCMGDYEYVGLVLDQSTGTSAADFGRDKILTSESGTQVTVDEFEAALNSYVASYESTMNTAKAAYEQTKADKSEVNAAQEKVNSSKKAYDEANAKVKKVKTVNQQLAKAYAAYQKSLKVAHKKK
;
A
#
# COMPACT_ATOMS: atom_id res chain seq x y z
N MET A 1 19.46 31.43 -3.75
CA MET A 1 18.38 30.59 -4.28
C MET A 1 18.55 29.08 -3.99
N ASP A 2 19.72 28.62 -3.54
CA ASP A 2 20.02 27.17 -3.48
C ASP A 2 19.80 26.44 -2.14
N LYS A 3 19.47 27.15 -1.07
CA LYS A 3 19.25 26.50 0.24
C LYS A 3 17.83 26.00 0.49
N LYS A 4 16.82 26.52 -0.19
CA LYS A 4 15.42 26.08 -0.04
C LYS A 4 15.09 24.83 -0.88
N LEU A 5 15.75 24.62 -2.00
CA LEU A 5 15.56 23.42 -2.83
C LEU A 5 16.15 22.14 -2.22
N LYS A 6 17.22 22.25 -1.40
CA LYS A 6 17.81 21.08 -0.72
C LYS A 6 16.97 20.56 0.45
N ALA A 7 16.13 21.39 1.05
CA ALA A 7 15.26 20.98 2.15
C ALA A 7 14.04 20.16 1.66
N ILE A 8 13.52 20.47 0.47
CA ILE A 8 12.37 19.78 -0.12
C ILE A 8 12.72 18.35 -0.55
N SER A 9 13.96 18.16 -1.04
CA SER A 9 14.45 16.81 -1.43
C SER A 9 14.60 15.83 -0.26
N LYS A 10 14.87 16.32 0.97
CA LYS A 10 15.03 15.45 2.15
C LYS A 10 13.71 15.03 2.80
N VAL A 11 12.66 15.83 2.67
CA VAL A 11 11.34 15.52 3.22
C VAL A 11 10.60 14.52 2.33
N SER A 12 10.78 14.61 1.01
CA SER A 12 10.16 13.66 0.07
C SER A 12 10.70 12.23 0.18
N LEU A 13 11.95 12.06 0.63
CA LEU A 13 12.57 10.73 0.78
C LEU A 13 12.14 10.04 2.09
N ALA A 14 11.81 10.79 3.13
CA ALA A 14 11.37 10.22 4.41
C ALA A 14 9.94 9.68 4.38
N LEU A 15 9.06 10.25 3.53
CA LEU A 15 7.67 9.78 3.38
C LEU A 15 7.56 8.50 2.52
N ALA A 16 8.54 8.26 1.64
CA ALA A 16 8.57 7.06 0.80
C ALA A 16 8.97 5.77 1.56
N LEU A 17 9.54 5.90 2.77
CA LEU A 17 9.99 4.75 3.58
C LEU A 17 8.92 4.21 4.55
N LEU A 18 7.80 4.90 4.73
CA LEU A 18 6.72 4.48 5.64
C LEU A 18 5.58 3.70 4.95
N GLY A 19 5.70 3.41 3.65
CA GLY A 19 4.68 2.72 2.85
C GLY A 19 4.95 1.26 2.50
N ALA A 20 5.98 0.63 3.07
CA ALA A 20 6.25 -0.79 2.84
C ALA A 20 5.43 -1.66 3.81
N ALA A 21 4.21 -1.98 3.43
CA ALA A 21 3.39 -2.99 4.10
C ALA A 21 3.43 -4.30 3.32
N ALA A 22 3.80 -5.35 4.02
CA ALA A 22 3.56 -6.80 3.89
C ALA A 22 3.44 -7.47 2.51
N PRO A 23 4.13 -8.61 2.31
CA PRO A 23 4.00 -9.40 1.10
C PRO A 23 2.71 -10.23 1.10
N VAL A 24 1.93 -10.08 0.04
CA VAL A 24 0.84 -11.00 -0.27
C VAL A 24 1.44 -12.22 -0.98
N THR A 25 1.38 -13.36 -0.34
CA THR A 25 1.72 -14.66 -0.92
C THR A 25 0.65 -15.06 -1.93
N VAL A 26 1.04 -15.12 -3.21
CA VAL A 26 0.22 -15.72 -4.25
C VAL A 26 0.69 -17.17 -4.43
N THR A 27 -0.17 -18.10 -4.07
CA THR A 27 -0.01 -19.53 -4.31
C THR A 27 -0.19 -19.86 -5.78
N ALA A 28 0.78 -20.53 -6.39
CA ALA A 28 0.72 -21.04 -7.76
C ALA A 28 -0.19 -22.28 -7.84
N PRO A 29 -0.92 -22.49 -8.95
CA PRO A 29 -1.68 -23.71 -9.16
C PRO A 29 -0.78 -24.82 -9.71
N THR A 30 -0.91 -25.98 -9.10
CA THR A 30 -0.30 -27.25 -9.45
C THR A 30 -0.79 -27.78 -10.80
N ALA A 31 0.15 -28.13 -11.69
CA ALA A 31 -0.14 -28.80 -12.94
C ALA A 31 -0.38 -30.30 -12.70
N MET A 32 -1.51 -30.78 -13.17
CA MET A 32 -1.87 -32.20 -13.18
C MET A 32 -1.19 -32.94 -14.33
N ALA A 33 -0.52 -34.03 -14.03
CA ALA A 33 0.04 -34.98 -14.98
C ALA A 33 -1.03 -35.88 -15.56
N ALA A 34 -1.07 -35.97 -16.91
CA ALA A 34 -1.92 -36.92 -17.62
C ALA A 34 -1.16 -38.21 -17.88
N LYS A 35 -1.68 -39.32 -17.39
CA LYS A 35 -1.27 -40.70 -17.65
C LYS A 35 -1.73 -41.12 -19.06
N LYS A 36 -0.80 -41.66 -19.88
CA LYS A 36 -1.13 -42.41 -21.10
C LYS A 36 -1.12 -43.89 -20.82
N ALA A 37 -2.22 -44.51 -21.11
CA ALA A 37 -2.45 -45.95 -21.02
C ALA A 37 -1.90 -46.70 -22.23
N ALA A 38 -1.29 -47.84 -21.97
CA ALA A 38 -0.84 -48.81 -22.99
C ALA A 38 -2.00 -49.65 -23.48
N LYS A 39 -2.02 -49.96 -24.79
CA LYS A 39 -2.92 -50.96 -25.36
C LYS A 39 -2.09 -52.10 -25.95
N LYS A 40 -2.32 -53.26 -25.37
CA LYS A 40 -1.92 -54.60 -25.86
C LYS A 40 -2.74 -54.98 -27.04
N SER A 41 -2.16 -55.64 -28.07
CA SER A 41 -2.94 -56.47 -28.96
C SER A 41 -2.18 -57.74 -29.35
N THR A 42 -2.92 -58.71 -29.51
CA THR A 42 -2.69 -60.13 -29.41
C THR A 42 -2.29 -60.81 -30.72
N LYS A 43 -1.55 -61.91 -30.58
CA LYS A 43 -1.16 -62.94 -31.54
C LYS A 43 -2.34 -63.55 -32.31
N LYS A 44 -2.11 -63.90 -33.57
CA LYS A 44 -2.73 -65.11 -34.16
C LYS A 44 -1.78 -65.81 -35.09
N THR A 45 -1.54 -67.06 -34.75
CA THR A 45 -0.86 -68.11 -35.50
C THR A 45 -1.73 -68.71 -36.58
N LYS A 46 -1.19 -69.13 -37.74
CA LYS A 46 -1.74 -70.21 -38.54
C LYS A 46 -0.67 -71.09 -39.18
N LYS A 47 -0.97 -72.31 -39.15
CA LYS A 47 -0.24 -73.54 -39.38
C LYS A 47 -0.09 -73.92 -40.84
N ALA A 48 0.89 -74.77 -41.05
CA ALA A 48 1.45 -75.33 -42.26
C ALA A 48 0.57 -76.31 -43.11
N LYS A 49 0.96 -76.53 -44.33
CA LYS A 49 0.78 -77.81 -44.98
C LYS A 49 1.95 -78.17 -45.86
N LYS A 50 2.43 -79.42 -45.76
CA LYS A 50 3.48 -80.14 -46.51
C LYS A 50 2.98 -80.72 -47.82
N SER A 51 3.78 -80.71 -48.82
CA SER A 51 3.75 -81.79 -49.80
C SER A 51 5.13 -82.06 -50.42
N LYS A 52 5.39 -83.28 -50.77
CA LYS A 52 6.65 -83.93 -51.18
C LYS A 52 6.86 -83.91 -52.73
N LYS A 53 8.12 -83.79 -53.18
CA LYS A 53 8.84 -84.77 -54.04
C LYS A 53 9.37 -84.26 -55.42
N LYS A 54 10.68 -84.23 -55.62
CA LYS A 54 11.40 -85.07 -56.55
C LYS A 54 12.89 -84.67 -56.54
N VAL A 55 13.75 -85.66 -56.45
CA VAL A 55 15.20 -85.44 -56.38
C VAL A 55 15.79 -85.15 -57.73
N VAL A 56 16.21 -83.87 -57.92
CA VAL A 56 17.13 -83.42 -58.96
C VAL A 56 18.43 -83.07 -58.28
N LYS A 57 19.59 -83.51 -58.77
CA LYS A 57 20.88 -83.19 -58.15
C LYS A 57 21.07 -81.68 -58.14
N LYS A 58 20.77 -81.10 -56.99
CA LYS A 58 20.72 -79.62 -56.78
C LYS A 58 22.09 -78.99 -56.95
N THR A 59 22.22 -77.92 -57.72
CA THR A 59 23.39 -77.05 -57.81
C THR A 59 23.70 -76.45 -56.46
N ASN A 60 24.88 -75.92 -56.20
CA ASN A 60 25.22 -75.26 -54.93
C ASN A 60 24.28 -74.09 -54.65
N ALA A 61 23.87 -73.31 -55.62
CA ALA A 61 22.89 -72.25 -55.49
C ALA A 61 21.49 -72.74 -55.04
N GLN A 62 21.15 -74.05 -55.35
CA GLN A 62 19.91 -74.68 -54.90
C GLN A 62 20.07 -75.35 -53.52
N LYS A 63 21.29 -75.53 -53.03
CA LYS A 63 21.61 -76.21 -51.76
C LYS A 63 21.84 -75.21 -50.65
N TYR A 64 22.36 -74.05 -51.01
CA TYR A 64 22.75 -73.06 -50.08
C TYR A 64 21.91 -71.80 -50.21
N ALA A 65 21.62 -71.12 -49.10
CA ALA A 65 20.87 -69.86 -49.10
C ALA A 65 21.69 -68.79 -48.36
N PRO A 66 22.49 -67.99 -49.06
CA PRO A 66 23.28 -66.97 -48.44
C PRO A 66 22.39 -65.86 -47.85
N LYS A 67 22.72 -65.43 -46.63
CA LYS A 67 21.99 -64.37 -45.92
C LYS A 67 22.94 -63.19 -45.69
N ALA A 68 22.56 -61.99 -46.08
CA ALA A 68 23.37 -60.79 -45.88
C ALA A 68 22.67 -59.87 -44.91
N LYS A 69 23.44 -59.13 -44.18
CA LYS A 69 22.93 -58.02 -43.26
C LYS A 69 23.30 -56.66 -43.84
N SER A 70 22.40 -55.71 -43.66
CA SER A 70 22.74 -54.30 -43.90
C SER A 70 23.76 -53.83 -42.86
N VAL A 71 24.69 -52.96 -43.24
CA VAL A 71 25.77 -52.49 -42.40
C VAL A 71 25.94 -50.99 -42.49
N THR A 72 26.43 -50.39 -41.42
CA THR A 72 26.85 -48.98 -41.37
C THR A 72 28.36 -48.93 -41.25
N VAL A 73 29.03 -48.19 -42.13
CA VAL A 73 30.47 -47.97 -42.12
C VAL A 73 30.81 -46.49 -42.22
N LYS A 74 31.98 -46.07 -41.74
CA LYS A 74 32.47 -44.69 -41.92
C LYS A 74 33.05 -44.52 -43.31
N ALA A 75 32.92 -43.32 -43.86
CA ALA A 75 33.55 -42.99 -45.18
C ALA A 75 35.06 -43.26 -45.14
N GLY A 76 35.55 -43.95 -46.16
CA GLY A 76 36.94 -44.40 -46.25
C GLY A 76 37.22 -45.77 -45.62
N SER A 77 36.25 -46.44 -45.02
CA SER A 77 36.41 -47.81 -44.47
C SER A 77 36.54 -48.82 -45.61
N LYS A 78 37.26 -49.94 -45.30
CA LYS A 78 37.31 -51.13 -46.24
C LYS A 78 36.13 -52.02 -45.80
N LEU A 79 35.34 -52.47 -46.79
CA LEU A 79 34.25 -53.42 -46.59
C LEU A 79 34.28 -54.46 -47.72
N SER A 80 34.37 -55.76 -47.31
CA SER A 80 34.29 -56.86 -48.30
C SER A 80 32.86 -57.40 -48.37
N ALA A 81 32.47 -57.91 -49.56
CA ALA A 81 31.16 -58.50 -49.74
C ALA A 81 30.97 -59.77 -48.90
N LYS A 82 32.06 -60.48 -48.55
CA LYS A 82 32.04 -61.67 -47.66
C LYS A 82 31.69 -61.32 -46.21
N SER A 83 32.17 -60.17 -45.74
CA SER A 83 32.03 -59.82 -44.35
C SER A 83 30.57 -59.47 -43.91
N ILE A 84 29.69 -59.21 -44.86
CA ILE A 84 28.29 -58.93 -44.59
C ILE A 84 27.35 -60.14 -44.88
N ILE A 85 27.93 -61.25 -45.31
CA ILE A 85 27.19 -62.53 -45.41
C ILE A 85 27.21 -63.18 -43.98
N THR A 86 26.06 -63.29 -43.39
CA THR A 86 25.91 -63.70 -41.94
C THR A 86 26.15 -65.21 -41.77
N ASN A 87 25.98 -65.99 -42.83
CA ASN A 87 26.15 -67.43 -42.77
C ASN A 87 27.31 -67.91 -43.73
N ALA A 88 28.33 -67.06 -43.96
CA ALA A 88 29.45 -67.34 -44.87
C ALA A 88 30.20 -68.62 -44.53
N SER A 89 30.27 -69.01 -43.21
CA SER A 89 30.91 -70.25 -42.76
C SER A 89 30.15 -71.54 -43.13
N LYS A 90 28.86 -71.43 -43.46
CA LYS A 90 28.01 -72.54 -43.92
C LYS A 90 27.95 -72.68 -45.42
N LEU A 91 28.69 -71.85 -46.16
CA LEU A 91 28.81 -71.87 -47.57
C LEU A 91 30.12 -72.57 -48.02
N PRO A 92 30.22 -73.11 -49.21
CA PRO A 92 31.46 -73.76 -49.68
C PRO A 92 32.70 -72.88 -49.50
N ALA A 93 33.78 -73.41 -49.01
CA ALA A 93 34.98 -72.65 -48.65
C ALA A 93 35.59 -71.86 -49.86
N LYS A 94 35.42 -72.36 -51.10
CA LYS A 94 35.92 -71.71 -52.33
C LYS A 94 34.89 -70.74 -52.98
N ALA A 95 33.78 -70.42 -52.29
CA ALA A 95 32.81 -69.42 -52.81
C ALA A 95 33.44 -68.03 -52.90
N LYS A 96 33.13 -67.30 -53.98
CA LYS A 96 33.57 -65.91 -54.23
C LYS A 96 32.40 -64.94 -53.95
N TYR A 97 32.71 -63.75 -53.45
CA TYR A 97 31.71 -62.78 -53.08
C TYR A 97 31.98 -61.43 -53.75
N ALA A 98 30.97 -60.79 -54.32
CA ALA A 98 31.10 -59.50 -54.98
C ALA A 98 29.87 -58.60 -54.67
N PHE A 99 30.07 -57.32 -54.63
CA PHE A 99 28.95 -56.33 -54.62
C PHE A 99 28.50 -56.01 -56.03
N SER A 100 27.20 -55.92 -56.29
CA SER A 100 26.63 -55.47 -57.55
C SER A 100 25.39 -54.56 -57.32
N PRO A 101 25.48 -53.23 -57.59
CA PRO A 101 26.72 -52.50 -57.95
C PRO A 101 27.69 -52.38 -56.73
N LYS A 102 28.98 -52.05 -57.05
CA LYS A 102 29.98 -51.81 -55.95
C LYS A 102 29.67 -50.49 -55.25
N PRO A 103 29.53 -50.51 -53.96
CA PRO A 103 29.23 -49.27 -53.21
C PRO A 103 30.42 -48.32 -53.20
N ASN A 104 30.13 -46.97 -53.24
CA ASN A 104 31.21 -46.00 -53.05
C ASN A 104 31.43 -45.74 -51.57
N LEU A 105 32.35 -46.43 -50.97
CA LEU A 105 32.67 -46.30 -49.56
C LEU A 105 33.40 -45.01 -49.20
N LYS A 106 33.78 -44.15 -50.12
CA LYS A 106 34.41 -42.84 -49.90
C LYS A 106 33.40 -41.71 -49.67
N LYS A 107 32.17 -41.86 -50.15
CA LYS A 107 31.13 -40.83 -50.12
C LYS A 107 30.03 -41.30 -49.20
N ALA A 108 29.65 -40.41 -48.25
CA ALA A 108 28.52 -40.65 -47.36
C ALA A 108 27.21 -40.81 -48.16
N GLY A 109 26.38 -41.75 -47.77
CA GLY A 109 25.12 -42.05 -48.43
C GLY A 109 24.65 -43.46 -48.11
N THR A 110 23.47 -43.83 -48.56
CA THR A 110 22.95 -45.19 -48.44
C THR A 110 22.98 -45.84 -49.83
N TYR A 111 23.75 -46.90 -49.92
CA TYR A 111 23.92 -47.67 -51.15
C TYR A 111 23.11 -48.96 -51.05
N THR A 112 22.14 -49.15 -51.89
CA THR A 112 21.44 -50.42 -51.99
C THR A 112 22.16 -51.30 -53.05
N VAL A 113 22.69 -52.39 -52.54
CA VAL A 113 23.47 -53.34 -53.42
C VAL A 113 22.88 -54.73 -53.32
N SER A 114 23.30 -55.59 -54.28
CA SER A 114 23.15 -57.02 -54.12
C SER A 114 24.54 -57.65 -53.83
N VAL A 115 24.56 -58.71 -53.05
CA VAL A 115 25.76 -59.57 -52.90
C VAL A 115 25.60 -60.77 -53.79
N ILE A 116 26.51 -60.94 -54.77
CA ILE A 116 26.57 -62.09 -55.58
C ILE A 116 27.55 -63.09 -54.99
N VAL A 117 27.06 -64.30 -54.69
CA VAL A 117 27.86 -65.43 -54.20
C VAL A 117 28.01 -66.40 -55.42
N THR A 118 29.25 -66.61 -55.80
CA THR A 118 29.58 -67.55 -56.87
C THR A 118 30.21 -68.79 -56.29
N TYR A 119 29.62 -69.93 -56.50
CA TYR A 119 30.04 -71.20 -55.93
C TYR A 119 31.06 -71.95 -56.86
N PRO A 120 31.76 -72.98 -56.36
CA PRO A 120 32.76 -73.72 -57.09
C PRO A 120 32.19 -74.38 -58.38
N ASP A 121 30.90 -74.76 -58.36
CA ASP A 121 30.17 -75.34 -59.50
C ASP A 121 29.69 -74.24 -60.49
N LYS A 122 30.16 -73.00 -60.41
CA LYS A 122 29.81 -71.81 -61.14
C LYS A 122 28.37 -71.34 -61.02
N SER A 123 27.56 -72.00 -60.16
CA SER A 123 26.22 -71.50 -59.84
C SER A 123 26.32 -70.23 -58.99
N LYS A 124 25.28 -69.40 -59.04
CA LYS A 124 25.31 -68.08 -58.36
C LYS A 124 24.02 -67.84 -57.58
N ASP A 125 24.19 -67.29 -56.43
CA ASP A 125 23.10 -66.66 -55.66
C ASP A 125 23.25 -65.14 -55.66
N LYS A 126 22.12 -64.43 -55.60
CA LYS A 126 22.05 -62.97 -55.52
C LYS A 126 21.19 -62.58 -54.36
N VAL A 127 21.83 -62.12 -53.26
CA VAL A 127 21.15 -61.57 -52.14
C VAL A 127 20.89 -60.06 -52.38
N LYS A 128 19.61 -59.75 -52.71
CA LYS A 128 19.18 -58.41 -53.12
C LYS A 128 18.92 -57.50 -51.96
N ASN A 129 18.82 -56.15 -52.17
CA ASN A 129 18.36 -55.13 -51.30
C ASN A 129 19.18 -54.96 -49.98
N VAL A 130 20.47 -55.24 -50.06
CA VAL A 130 21.38 -55.03 -48.89
C VAL A 130 21.75 -53.56 -48.84
N LYS A 131 21.40 -52.89 -47.72
CA LYS A 131 21.70 -51.48 -47.53
C LYS A 131 23.04 -51.31 -46.83
N ILE A 132 23.93 -50.53 -47.46
CA ILE A 132 25.22 -50.12 -46.86
C ILE A 132 25.14 -48.62 -46.64
N LYS A 133 25.01 -48.25 -45.38
CA LYS A 133 24.98 -46.83 -44.95
C LYS A 133 26.41 -46.38 -44.70
N VAL A 134 26.92 -45.50 -45.54
CA VAL A 134 28.23 -44.86 -45.35
C VAL A 134 27.99 -43.54 -44.60
N THR A 135 28.46 -43.43 -43.37
CA THR A 135 28.40 -42.21 -42.62
C THR A 135 29.58 -41.30 -42.93
N ALA A 136 29.39 -40.01 -42.90
CA ALA A 136 30.47 -39.04 -43.08
C ALA A 136 31.59 -39.29 -42.07
N LYS A 137 32.82 -39.09 -42.49
CA LYS A 137 33.96 -39.07 -41.55
C LYS A 137 33.73 -37.86 -40.61
N LYS A 138 33.58 -38.11 -39.30
CA LYS A 138 33.39 -37.04 -38.34
C LYS A 138 34.55 -36.06 -38.47
N ALA A 139 34.27 -34.82 -38.82
CA ALA A 139 35.27 -33.76 -38.86
C ALA A 139 36.03 -33.75 -37.52
N ALA A 140 37.33 -33.58 -37.54
CA ALA A 140 38.13 -33.49 -36.34
C ALA A 140 37.54 -32.39 -35.43
N TYR A 141 37.21 -32.74 -34.21
CA TYR A 141 36.64 -31.81 -33.26
C TYR A 141 37.64 -30.69 -32.96
N ASN A 142 37.26 -29.46 -33.27
CA ASN A 142 38.05 -28.28 -32.88
C ASN A 142 37.33 -27.56 -31.73
N PRO A 143 37.78 -27.69 -30.51
CA PRO A 143 37.14 -27.10 -29.32
C PRO A 143 37.12 -25.58 -29.38
N ALA A 144 38.10 -24.91 -29.95
CA ALA A 144 38.14 -23.47 -30.13
C ALA A 144 37.06 -22.98 -31.10
N LYS A 145 36.86 -23.72 -32.22
CA LYS A 145 35.77 -23.45 -33.16
C LYS A 145 34.40 -23.62 -32.46
N ALA A 146 34.22 -24.69 -31.74
CA ALA A 146 32.96 -24.98 -31.05
C ALA A 146 32.64 -23.86 -30.02
N THR A 147 33.64 -23.38 -29.29
CA THR A 147 33.50 -22.28 -28.33
C THR A 147 33.15 -20.96 -29.05
N TYR A 148 33.83 -20.64 -30.15
CA TYR A 148 33.51 -19.45 -30.95
C TYR A 148 32.07 -19.47 -31.48
N GLU A 149 31.63 -20.57 -32.10
CA GLU A 149 30.25 -20.69 -32.62
C GLU A 149 29.20 -20.58 -31.49
N LYS A 150 29.50 -21.14 -30.31
CA LYS A 150 28.64 -20.98 -29.10
C LYS A 150 28.41 -19.51 -28.76
N TYR A 151 29.48 -18.71 -28.63
CA TYR A 151 29.35 -17.30 -28.27
C TYR A 151 28.82 -16.45 -29.42
N LYS A 152 29.14 -16.78 -30.68
CA LYS A 152 28.56 -16.13 -31.82
C LYS A 152 27.02 -16.28 -31.88
N LYS A 153 26.52 -17.49 -31.56
CA LYS A 153 25.08 -17.74 -31.46
C LYS A 153 24.46 -16.91 -30.31
N LYS A 154 25.10 -16.93 -29.11
CA LYS A 154 24.63 -16.12 -27.96
C LYS A 154 24.61 -14.63 -28.27
N ALA A 155 25.62 -14.10 -28.95
CA ALA A 155 25.66 -12.71 -29.35
C ALA A 155 24.53 -12.33 -30.28
N ALA A 156 24.27 -13.20 -31.28
CA ALA A 156 23.16 -13.02 -32.23
C ALA A 156 21.78 -13.02 -31.53
N GLU A 157 21.59 -13.90 -30.54
CA GLU A 157 20.35 -13.99 -29.77
C GLU A 157 20.12 -12.75 -28.88
N LEU A 158 21.17 -12.10 -28.40
CA LEU A 158 21.07 -10.91 -27.54
C LEU A 158 20.92 -9.59 -28.31
N GLY A 159 21.29 -9.57 -29.58
CA GLY A 159 21.31 -8.37 -30.41
C GLY A 159 22.55 -7.49 -30.21
N SER A 160 22.55 -6.33 -30.83
CA SER A 160 23.69 -5.40 -30.75
C SER A 160 23.77 -4.67 -29.39
N LEU A 161 24.98 -4.28 -29.01
CA LEU A 161 25.19 -3.46 -27.82
C LEU A 161 24.52 -2.09 -27.95
N GLU A 162 24.55 -1.51 -29.11
CA GLU A 162 23.92 -0.22 -29.42
C GLU A 162 22.41 -0.27 -29.21
N ALA A 163 21.75 -1.28 -29.79
CA ALA A 163 20.31 -1.47 -29.59
C ALA A 163 19.93 -1.66 -28.11
N ALA A 164 20.75 -2.42 -27.36
CA ALA A 164 20.53 -2.60 -25.94
C ALA A 164 20.75 -1.30 -25.13
N GLN A 165 21.71 -0.47 -25.51
CA GLN A 165 21.96 0.83 -24.88
C GLN A 165 20.86 1.85 -25.20
N ASN A 166 20.34 1.85 -26.44
CA ASN A 166 19.22 2.70 -26.83
C ASN A 166 17.94 2.31 -26.06
N ASP A 167 17.65 1.03 -25.93
CA ASP A 167 16.54 0.54 -25.10
C ASP A 167 16.70 0.97 -23.63
N LEU A 168 17.89 0.80 -23.06
CA LEU A 168 18.19 1.27 -21.68
C LEU A 168 17.95 2.78 -21.51
N SER A 169 18.37 3.59 -22.50
CA SER A 169 18.17 5.05 -22.48
C SER A 169 16.67 5.39 -22.49
N GLN A 170 15.89 4.74 -23.33
CA GLN A 170 14.42 4.91 -23.39
C GLN A 170 13.76 4.50 -22.07
N LYS A 171 14.17 3.37 -21.49
CA LYS A 171 13.63 2.91 -20.19
C LYS A 171 14.01 3.85 -19.05
N LYS A 172 15.23 4.44 -19.12
CA LYS A 172 15.64 5.47 -18.18
C LYS A 172 14.75 6.71 -18.28
N ALA A 173 14.52 7.23 -19.47
CA ALA A 173 13.63 8.37 -19.67
C ALA A 173 12.20 8.11 -19.19
N ALA A 174 11.68 6.89 -19.44
CA ALA A 174 10.37 6.48 -18.95
C ALA A 174 10.31 6.41 -17.41
N LEU A 175 11.37 5.94 -16.76
CA LEU A 175 11.48 5.93 -15.30
C LEU A 175 11.57 7.35 -14.74
N ASP A 176 12.37 8.21 -15.35
CA ASP A 176 12.51 9.61 -14.93
C ASP A 176 11.16 10.35 -15.03
N SER A 177 10.41 10.14 -16.14
CA SER A 177 9.06 10.67 -16.32
C SER A 177 8.05 10.12 -15.32
N ALA A 178 8.12 8.83 -15.00
CA ALA A 178 7.24 8.22 -14.00
C ALA A 178 7.54 8.77 -12.58
N ASN A 179 8.81 9.00 -12.23
CA ASN A 179 9.20 9.61 -10.97
C ASN A 179 8.68 11.07 -10.85
N GLN A 180 8.75 11.83 -11.94
CA GLN A 180 8.19 13.19 -11.96
C GLN A 180 6.68 13.15 -11.75
N ALA A 181 5.96 12.29 -12.49
CA ALA A 181 4.51 12.14 -12.35
C ALA A 181 4.10 11.71 -10.92
N TYR A 182 4.91 10.86 -10.26
CA TYR A 182 4.69 10.52 -8.85
C TYR A 182 4.87 11.72 -7.92
N THR A 183 5.92 12.52 -8.14
CA THR A 183 6.16 13.74 -7.37
C THR A 183 5.00 14.72 -7.51
N ASP A 184 4.50 14.89 -8.74
CA ASP A 184 3.38 15.78 -9.05
C ASP A 184 2.08 15.28 -8.41
N ALA A 185 1.83 13.97 -8.45
CA ALA A 185 0.67 13.34 -7.82
C ALA A 185 0.68 13.51 -6.29
N VAL A 186 1.85 13.36 -5.65
CA VAL A 186 2.01 13.60 -4.19
C VAL A 186 1.77 15.07 -3.86
N ALA A 187 2.30 16.00 -4.65
CA ALA A 187 2.08 17.43 -4.45
C ALA A 187 0.61 17.80 -4.61
N SER A 188 -0.06 17.28 -5.64
CA SER A 188 -1.50 17.45 -5.88
C SER A 188 -2.32 16.93 -4.71
N TYR A 189 -2.05 15.70 -4.25
CA TYR A 189 -2.71 15.10 -3.09
C TYR A 189 -2.55 15.97 -1.83
N ASN A 190 -1.32 16.40 -1.51
CA ASN A 190 -1.06 17.24 -0.33
C ASN A 190 -1.80 18.57 -0.40
N ASN A 191 -1.86 19.20 -1.58
CA ASN A 191 -2.60 20.44 -1.79
C ASN A 191 -4.11 20.24 -1.59
N LYS A 192 -4.69 19.15 -2.13
CA LYS A 192 -6.11 18.81 -1.92
C LYS A 192 -6.42 18.59 -0.44
N VAL A 193 -5.58 17.83 0.27
CA VAL A 193 -5.73 17.57 1.72
C VAL A 193 -5.62 18.86 2.53
N SER A 194 -4.64 19.72 2.22
CA SER A 194 -4.47 21.02 2.89
C SER A 194 -5.68 21.93 2.67
N ALA A 195 -6.16 22.04 1.44
CA ALA A 195 -7.33 22.86 1.12
C ALA A 195 -8.62 22.35 1.82
N ALA A 196 -8.80 21.03 1.86
CA ALA A 196 -9.92 20.42 2.57
C ALA A 196 -9.82 20.64 4.09
N LYS A 197 -8.60 20.56 4.64
CA LYS A 197 -8.35 20.84 6.05
C LYS A 197 -8.66 22.29 6.40
N THR A 198 -8.22 23.25 5.59
CA THR A 198 -8.51 24.67 5.80
C THR A 198 -10.04 24.92 5.88
N LYS A 199 -10.79 24.32 4.96
CA LYS A 199 -12.27 24.45 4.98
C LYS A 199 -12.90 23.83 6.24
N TYR A 200 -12.35 22.70 6.72
CA TYR A 200 -12.81 22.10 7.97
C TYR A 200 -12.47 22.99 9.17
N ASP A 201 -11.25 23.52 9.22
CA ASP A 201 -10.81 24.40 10.32
C ASP A 201 -11.64 25.70 10.36
N GLU A 202 -11.92 26.31 9.20
CA GLU A 202 -12.80 27.49 9.08
C GLU A 202 -14.24 27.17 9.53
N ALA A 203 -14.80 26.05 9.08
CA ALA A 203 -16.14 25.63 9.48
C ALA A 203 -16.23 25.27 10.98
N SER A 204 -15.17 24.65 11.52
CA SER A 204 -15.07 24.34 12.95
C SER A 204 -14.99 25.62 13.79
N SER A 205 -14.16 26.57 13.38
CA SER A 205 -14.05 27.87 14.05
C SER A 205 -15.37 28.65 14.02
N ALA A 206 -16.08 28.62 12.89
CA ALA A 206 -17.38 29.25 12.78
C ALA A 206 -18.45 28.58 13.66
N TYR A 207 -18.40 27.23 13.77
CA TYR A 207 -19.28 26.49 14.68
C TYR A 207 -19.02 26.86 16.15
N GLU A 208 -17.75 26.93 16.56
CA GLU A 208 -17.43 27.32 17.95
C GLU A 208 -17.81 28.78 18.24
N ALA A 209 -17.54 29.70 17.32
CA ALA A 209 -17.91 31.10 17.45
C ALA A 209 -19.44 31.33 17.52
N ALA A 210 -20.23 30.47 16.90
CA ALA A 210 -21.68 30.59 16.90
C ALA A 210 -22.30 30.53 18.30
N GLY A 211 -21.64 29.88 19.27
CA GLY A 211 -22.08 29.88 20.68
C GLY A 211 -22.04 31.27 21.30
N TYR A 212 -20.93 31.98 21.14
CA TYR A 212 -20.80 33.37 21.57
C TYR A 212 -21.85 34.26 20.88
N ASP A 213 -21.99 34.16 19.57
CA ASP A 213 -22.96 34.95 18.80
C ASP A 213 -24.41 34.67 19.26
N PHE A 214 -24.71 33.39 19.58
CA PHE A 214 -26.00 33.02 20.16
C PHE A 214 -26.27 33.75 21.51
N ILE A 215 -25.33 33.70 22.48
CA ILE A 215 -25.48 34.37 23.74
C ILE A 215 -25.67 35.89 23.54
N MET A 216 -24.82 36.52 22.74
CA MET A 216 -24.89 37.95 22.45
C MET A 216 -26.20 38.37 21.79
N SER A 217 -26.82 37.46 20.96
CA SER A 217 -28.13 37.73 20.36
C SER A 217 -29.31 37.70 21.33
N LYS A 218 -29.11 37.15 22.53
CA LYS A 218 -30.15 36.96 23.55
C LYS A 218 -29.92 37.80 24.82
N ALA A 219 -28.71 38.19 25.07
CA ALA A 219 -28.34 39.01 26.24
C ALA A 219 -28.90 40.44 26.10
N THR A 220 -28.88 41.17 27.23
CA THR A 220 -29.26 42.60 27.27
C THR A 220 -28.29 43.41 26.40
N ALA A 221 -28.82 44.25 25.52
CA ALA A 221 -28.13 44.87 24.40
C ALA A 221 -26.77 45.51 24.69
N ASN A 222 -26.57 46.08 25.87
CA ASN A 222 -25.31 46.75 26.25
C ASN A 222 -24.56 46.09 27.39
N PHE A 223 -25.09 45.00 27.98
CA PHE A 223 -24.56 44.41 29.20
C PHE A 223 -23.04 44.11 29.09
N TYR A 224 -22.60 43.47 28.02
CA TYR A 224 -21.19 43.16 27.82
C TYR A 224 -20.31 44.40 27.65
N GLN A 225 -20.79 45.38 26.89
CA GLN A 225 -20.03 46.61 26.66
C GLN A 225 -19.96 47.48 27.95
N ASP A 226 -21.03 47.52 28.70
CA ASP A 226 -21.09 48.24 29.99
C ASP A 226 -20.17 47.54 31.03
N SER A 227 -20.16 46.20 31.07
CA SER A 227 -19.24 45.41 31.87
C SER A 227 -17.78 45.71 31.54
N LYS A 228 -17.44 45.73 30.25
CA LYS A 228 -16.08 46.01 29.77
C LYS A 228 -15.66 47.44 30.08
N ALA A 229 -16.54 48.42 29.85
CA ALA A 229 -16.28 49.83 30.16
C ALA A 229 -16.13 50.04 31.68
N GLY A 230 -16.96 49.39 32.50
CA GLY A 230 -16.87 49.42 33.96
C GLY A 230 -15.55 48.87 34.48
N MET A 231 -15.06 47.73 33.91
CA MET A 231 -13.75 47.16 34.30
C MET A 231 -12.61 48.11 33.93
N ALA A 232 -12.68 48.85 32.83
CA ALA A 232 -11.64 49.80 32.46
C ALA A 232 -11.46 50.93 33.48
N ASN A 233 -12.50 51.21 34.26
CA ASN A 233 -12.51 52.25 35.34
C ASN A 233 -12.16 51.69 36.73
N VAL A 234 -12.05 50.34 36.88
CA VAL A 234 -11.70 49.68 38.15
C VAL A 234 -10.25 49.22 38.09
N ALA A 235 -9.37 49.84 38.89
CA ALA A 235 -7.92 49.60 38.82
C ALA A 235 -7.56 48.10 38.96
N ALA A 236 -8.26 47.35 39.83
CA ALA A 236 -8.03 45.92 40.01
C ALA A 236 -8.39 45.06 38.79
N LEU A 237 -9.20 45.53 37.86
CA LEU A 237 -9.74 44.81 36.73
C LEU A 237 -9.25 45.34 35.39
N ALA A 238 -8.75 46.55 35.32
CA ALA A 238 -8.36 47.23 34.10
C ALA A 238 -7.34 46.45 33.25
N SER A 239 -6.46 45.66 33.87
CA SER A 239 -5.46 44.85 33.20
C SER A 239 -6.04 43.70 32.35
N TYR A 240 -7.28 43.30 32.61
CA TYR A 240 -7.93 42.17 31.91
C TYR A 240 -8.72 42.60 30.66
N VAL A 241 -9.00 43.90 30.51
CA VAL A 241 -9.87 44.40 29.41
C VAL A 241 -9.38 44.01 28.00
N ASN A 242 -8.08 44.04 27.80
CA ASN A 242 -7.50 43.75 26.45
C ASN A 242 -7.66 42.28 26.02
N GLY A 243 -7.69 41.33 26.95
CA GLY A 243 -7.85 39.89 26.64
C GLY A 243 -9.30 39.40 26.71
N LEU A 244 -10.20 40.27 27.17
CA LEU A 244 -11.57 39.89 27.55
C LEU A 244 -12.38 39.37 26.34
N ASP A 245 -12.34 40.05 25.19
CA ASP A 245 -13.15 39.69 24.01
C ASP A 245 -12.89 38.24 23.55
N ASP A 246 -11.63 37.87 23.41
CA ASP A 246 -11.25 36.53 22.95
C ASP A 246 -11.53 35.46 24.03
N SER A 247 -11.33 35.81 25.31
CA SER A 247 -11.57 34.92 26.43
C SER A 247 -13.05 34.65 26.64
N VAL A 248 -13.90 35.67 26.60
CA VAL A 248 -15.36 35.50 26.68
C VAL A 248 -15.86 34.64 25.48
N LYS A 249 -15.32 34.82 24.28
CA LYS A 249 -15.64 33.95 23.13
C LYS A 249 -15.23 32.51 23.37
N SER A 250 -14.09 32.26 24.00
CA SER A 250 -13.64 30.91 24.34
C SER A 250 -14.61 30.22 25.30
N PHE A 251 -14.93 30.84 26.43
CA PHE A 251 -15.87 30.29 27.41
C PHE A 251 -17.26 30.04 26.81
N LEU A 252 -17.74 30.92 25.94
CA LEU A 252 -19.05 30.82 25.29
C LEU A 252 -18.99 30.11 23.93
N SER A 253 -17.96 29.32 23.65
CA SER A 253 -17.93 28.49 22.44
C SER A 253 -19.08 27.49 22.44
N THR A 254 -19.53 27.09 21.24
CA THR A 254 -20.66 26.16 21.11
C THR A 254 -20.41 24.85 21.88
N SER A 255 -19.20 24.33 21.83
CA SER A 255 -18.83 23.09 22.52
C SER A 255 -18.89 23.27 24.04
N ASN A 256 -18.44 24.41 24.57
CA ASN A 256 -18.54 24.73 25.99
C ASN A 256 -20.00 24.88 26.41
N LEU A 257 -20.81 25.67 25.68
CA LEU A 257 -22.22 25.85 25.99
C LEU A 257 -23.02 24.54 26.03
N LYS A 258 -22.74 23.60 25.13
CA LYS A 258 -23.35 22.25 25.17
C LYS A 258 -22.95 21.47 26.42
N LYS A 259 -21.71 21.62 26.87
CA LYS A 259 -21.23 21.02 28.12
C LYS A 259 -21.88 21.72 29.36
N ASP A 260 -22.00 23.04 29.31
CA ASP A 260 -22.61 23.84 30.38
C ASP A 260 -24.08 23.45 30.60
N VAL A 261 -24.84 23.26 29.51
CA VAL A 261 -26.22 22.70 29.58
C VAL A 261 -26.23 21.36 30.34
N THR A 262 -25.29 20.49 30.05
CA THR A 262 -25.19 19.19 30.74
C THR A 262 -24.92 19.35 32.19
N LEU A 263 -24.00 20.26 32.58
CA LEU A 263 -23.64 20.55 33.96
C LEU A 263 -24.81 21.20 34.75
N ILE A 264 -25.56 22.12 34.11
CA ILE A 264 -26.71 22.74 34.78
C ILE A 264 -27.82 21.71 35.01
N LYS A 265 -28.09 20.83 34.05
CA LYS A 265 -29.04 19.71 34.23
C LYS A 265 -28.60 18.76 35.36
N GLU A 266 -27.30 18.45 35.42
CA GLU A 266 -26.74 17.64 36.50
C GLU A 266 -26.88 18.36 37.86
N LEU A 267 -26.51 19.64 37.95
CA LEU A 267 -26.71 20.45 39.15
C LEU A 267 -28.18 20.45 39.60
N ASN A 268 -29.11 20.62 38.67
CA ASN A 268 -30.56 20.58 38.97
C ASN A 268 -30.98 19.19 39.50
N SER A 269 -30.41 18.10 38.99
CA SER A 269 -30.67 16.75 39.48
C SER A 269 -30.09 16.56 40.91
N LEU A 270 -28.90 17.09 41.17
CA LEU A 270 -28.28 17.09 42.49
C LEU A 270 -29.12 17.91 43.50
N ARG A 271 -29.57 19.11 43.12
CA ARG A 271 -30.46 19.97 43.89
C ARG A 271 -31.75 19.26 44.27
N ALA A 272 -32.39 18.61 43.31
CA ALA A 272 -33.64 17.87 43.51
C ALA A 272 -33.53 16.66 44.45
N SER A 273 -32.33 16.05 44.54
CA SER A 273 -32.05 14.85 45.34
C SER A 273 -31.36 15.14 46.69
N ASP A 274 -30.95 16.38 46.94
CA ASP A 274 -30.25 16.73 48.17
C ASP A 274 -31.19 16.70 49.39
N ASN A 275 -30.69 16.20 50.51
CA ASN A 275 -31.47 16.05 51.74
C ASN A 275 -31.12 17.11 52.81
N ASN A 276 -30.14 17.97 52.60
CA ASN A 276 -29.70 18.95 53.56
C ASN A 276 -30.46 20.30 53.46
N PHE A 277 -31.09 20.52 52.29
CA PHE A 277 -31.81 21.75 52.01
C PHE A 277 -33.27 21.44 51.63
N SER A 278 -34.17 22.35 51.97
CA SER A 278 -35.61 22.16 51.74
C SER A 278 -36.15 22.81 50.46
N ASN A 279 -35.36 23.67 49.82
CA ASN A 279 -35.75 24.39 48.63
C ASN A 279 -34.95 23.90 47.44
N HIS A 280 -35.62 23.23 46.47
CA HIS A 280 -34.99 22.51 45.35
C HIS A 280 -35.53 22.95 44.02
N ASN A 281 -35.84 24.24 43.86
CA ASN A 281 -36.24 24.77 42.58
C ASN A 281 -35.15 24.52 41.55
N ALA A 282 -35.54 24.04 40.34
CA ALA A 282 -34.59 23.91 39.24
C ALA A 282 -34.13 25.32 38.82
N LEU A 283 -32.85 25.47 38.64
CA LEU A 283 -32.24 26.67 38.07
C LEU A 283 -32.55 26.78 36.60
N GLY A 284 -33.02 27.93 36.14
CA GLY A 284 -33.00 28.34 34.75
C GLY A 284 -31.63 28.89 34.35
N VAL A 285 -31.51 29.30 33.07
CA VAL A 285 -30.33 29.99 32.54
C VAL A 285 -30.67 31.47 32.34
N ASP A 286 -29.75 32.33 32.70
CA ASP A 286 -29.81 33.75 32.35
C ASP A 286 -28.66 34.10 31.42
N TYR A 287 -28.95 34.67 30.26
CA TYR A 287 -27.95 34.98 29.22
C TYR A 287 -26.95 36.04 29.69
N ASP A 288 -27.37 37.04 30.49
CA ASP A 288 -26.46 38.05 31.06
C ASP A 288 -25.55 37.43 32.13
N LEU A 289 -26.07 36.49 32.94
CA LEU A 289 -25.23 35.72 33.89
C LEU A 289 -24.24 34.80 33.16
N MET A 290 -24.56 34.26 31.98
CA MET A 290 -23.57 33.52 31.21
C MET A 290 -22.38 34.41 30.81
N ILE A 291 -22.64 35.65 30.41
CA ILE A 291 -21.60 36.64 30.12
C ILE A 291 -20.81 36.97 31.39
N TYR A 292 -21.53 37.24 32.49
CA TYR A 292 -20.92 37.55 33.79
C TYR A 292 -19.98 36.43 34.26
N ALA A 293 -20.44 35.20 34.24
CA ALA A 293 -19.64 34.02 34.58
C ALA A 293 -18.40 33.85 33.67
N SER A 294 -18.54 34.16 32.37
CA SER A 294 -17.42 34.12 31.43
C SER A 294 -16.32 35.13 31.78
N ILE A 295 -16.71 36.34 32.16
CA ILE A 295 -15.79 37.39 32.65
C ILE A 295 -15.13 36.94 33.92
N SER A 296 -15.94 36.45 34.88
CA SER A 296 -15.47 35.97 36.19
C SER A 296 -14.50 34.82 36.03
N GLY A 297 -14.83 33.80 35.21
CA GLY A 297 -13.96 32.68 34.89
C GLY A 297 -12.62 33.13 34.32
N PHE A 298 -12.63 34.03 33.34
CA PHE A 298 -11.42 34.56 32.71
C PHE A 298 -10.51 35.29 33.73
N ILE A 299 -11.08 36.18 34.53
CA ILE A 299 -10.30 36.92 35.53
C ILE A 299 -9.79 35.98 36.60
N SER A 300 -10.61 35.02 37.03
CA SER A 300 -10.24 34.06 38.07
C SER A 300 -9.11 33.13 37.64
N ASP A 301 -8.99 32.80 36.37
CA ASP A 301 -7.90 31.97 35.84
C ASP A 301 -6.50 32.57 36.16
N SER A 302 -6.41 33.88 36.14
CA SER A 302 -5.18 34.60 36.49
C SER A 302 -5.04 34.92 37.98
N THR A 303 -6.15 35.12 38.68
CA THR A 303 -6.17 35.62 40.07
C THR A 303 -6.38 34.52 41.11
N MET A 304 -6.88 33.37 40.72
CA MET A 304 -7.23 32.23 41.55
C MET A 304 -8.15 32.62 42.71
N ASN A 305 -9.05 33.57 42.49
CA ASN A 305 -10.01 34.06 43.50
C ASN A 305 -11.21 34.77 42.84
N HIS A 306 -12.16 35.22 43.66
CA HIS A 306 -13.40 35.90 43.29
C HIS A 306 -13.20 37.40 42.92
N THR A 307 -12.13 37.75 42.22
CA THR A 307 -11.75 39.15 41.96
C THR A 307 -12.83 39.93 41.25
N TYR A 308 -13.44 39.36 40.18
CA TYR A 308 -14.50 40.04 39.45
C TYR A 308 -15.75 40.20 40.29
N PHE A 309 -16.23 39.13 40.92
CA PHE A 309 -17.40 39.14 41.76
C PHE A 309 -17.29 40.19 42.91
N MET A 310 -16.11 40.30 43.54
CA MET A 310 -15.86 41.23 44.65
C MET A 310 -15.74 42.70 44.22
N ASN A 311 -15.39 42.97 42.97
CA ASN A 311 -15.07 44.33 42.48
C ASN A 311 -15.84 44.72 41.24
N ALA A 312 -16.82 43.93 40.78
CA ALA A 312 -17.63 44.25 39.60
C ALA A 312 -18.28 45.64 39.74
N PRO A 313 -18.35 46.42 38.66
CA PRO A 313 -19.08 47.71 38.70
C PRO A 313 -20.52 47.51 39.13
N THR A 314 -21.03 48.41 39.95
CA THR A 314 -22.40 48.31 40.48
C THR A 314 -23.47 48.29 39.42
N GLU A 315 -23.19 48.94 38.30
CA GLU A 315 -24.07 48.97 37.10
C GLU A 315 -24.24 47.63 36.40
N VAL A 316 -23.29 46.71 36.63
CA VAL A 316 -23.29 45.36 36.02
C VAL A 316 -23.33 44.26 37.09
N TYR A 317 -23.57 44.58 38.32
CA TYR A 317 -23.65 43.59 39.42
C TYR A 317 -24.92 42.75 39.29
N ALA A 318 -24.74 41.55 38.82
CA ALA A 318 -25.83 40.64 38.49
C ALA A 318 -25.86 39.39 39.35
N SER A 319 -24.72 38.94 39.86
CA SER A 319 -24.60 37.71 40.62
C SER A 319 -24.87 37.92 42.10
N ARG A 320 -25.49 36.93 42.77
CA ARG A 320 -25.74 36.88 44.23
C ARG A 320 -24.79 35.92 44.93
N ALA A 321 -24.24 34.97 44.23
CA ALA A 321 -23.23 34.04 44.70
C ALA A 321 -22.42 33.54 43.54
N GLU A 322 -21.18 33.17 43.79
CA GLU A 322 -20.25 32.68 42.78
C GLU A 322 -19.54 31.42 43.24
N ASN A 323 -19.42 30.43 42.36
CA ASN A 323 -18.54 29.28 42.50
C ASN A 323 -17.47 29.33 41.41
N LEU A 324 -16.21 29.09 41.79
CA LEU A 324 -15.08 29.00 40.87
C LEU A 324 -14.37 27.65 41.03
N ALA A 325 -13.85 27.09 39.96
CA ALA A 325 -12.97 25.94 40.02
C ALA A 325 -11.95 25.98 38.87
N TRP A 326 -10.82 25.35 39.08
CA TRP A 326 -9.70 25.31 38.14
C TRP A 326 -9.19 23.87 37.97
N GLY A 327 -8.97 23.45 36.75
CA GLY A 327 -8.44 22.12 36.40
C GLY A 327 -9.45 20.98 36.51
N TYR A 328 -10.75 21.27 36.62
CA TYR A 328 -11.81 20.27 36.64
C TYR A 328 -12.44 20.12 35.24
N SER A 329 -12.61 18.87 34.78
CA SER A 329 -13.47 18.56 33.62
C SER A 329 -14.97 18.52 34.02
N ASP A 330 -15.23 18.42 35.31
CA ASP A 330 -16.55 18.45 35.93
C ASP A 330 -16.42 19.21 37.31
N PRO A 331 -16.78 20.50 37.31
CA PRO A 331 -16.64 21.30 38.52
C PRO A 331 -17.60 20.90 39.66
N LEU A 332 -18.69 20.18 39.37
CA LEU A 332 -19.62 19.70 40.37
C LEU A 332 -18.98 18.65 41.28
N THR A 333 -17.91 18.00 40.85
CA THR A 333 -17.09 17.14 41.71
C THR A 333 -16.58 17.94 42.93
N GLY A 334 -15.93 19.09 42.71
CA GLY A 334 -15.42 19.96 43.76
C GLY A 334 -16.56 20.69 44.49
N TRP A 335 -17.39 21.42 43.76
CA TRP A 335 -18.43 22.25 44.32
C TRP A 335 -19.51 21.51 45.11
N TYR A 336 -19.91 20.32 44.64
CA TYR A 336 -20.98 19.57 45.30
C TYR A 336 -20.43 18.32 46.01
N THR A 337 -19.79 17.40 45.31
CA THR A 337 -19.49 16.09 45.88
C THR A 337 -18.49 16.18 47.05
N GLU A 338 -17.38 16.87 46.86
CA GLU A 338 -16.32 16.98 47.85
C GLU A 338 -16.78 17.86 49.03
N GLU A 339 -17.36 19.02 48.76
CA GLU A 339 -17.80 19.93 49.82
C GLU A 339 -19.04 19.43 50.57
N LYS A 340 -19.95 18.73 49.91
CA LYS A 340 -21.06 18.05 50.56
C LYS A 340 -20.57 17.02 51.59
N ALA A 341 -19.55 16.25 51.25
CA ALA A 341 -18.96 15.29 52.18
C ALA A 341 -18.41 15.98 53.46
N ILE A 342 -17.80 17.16 53.31
CA ILE A 342 -17.34 17.98 54.45
C ILE A 342 -18.54 18.51 55.25
N TYR A 343 -19.55 19.00 54.56
CA TYR A 343 -20.78 19.52 55.20
C TYR A 343 -21.49 18.44 56.00
N ASP A 344 -21.71 17.28 55.44
CA ASP A 344 -22.37 16.13 56.07
C ASP A 344 -21.59 15.62 57.29
N ALA A 345 -20.27 15.67 57.24
CA ALA A 345 -19.39 15.29 58.35
C ALA A 345 -19.25 16.38 59.42
N HIS A 346 -19.91 17.55 59.34
CA HIS A 346 -19.68 18.73 60.16
C HIS A 346 -18.19 19.12 60.24
N GLY A 347 -17.45 18.95 59.17
CA GLY A 347 -16.01 19.21 59.02
C GLY A 347 -15.70 20.72 59.06
N SER A 348 -14.45 21.06 59.32
CA SER A 348 -13.96 22.45 59.35
C SER A 348 -13.49 22.96 57.97
N GLY A 349 -13.74 22.21 56.89
CA GLY A 349 -13.34 22.58 55.53
C GLY A 349 -14.28 23.57 54.85
N VAL A 350 -13.95 23.95 53.61
CA VAL A 350 -14.77 24.83 52.78
C VAL A 350 -16.04 24.09 52.36
N THR A 351 -17.18 24.75 52.47
CA THR A 351 -18.49 24.25 52.05
C THR A 351 -19.30 25.33 51.32
N GLY A 352 -18.65 26.44 50.96
CA GLY A 352 -19.29 27.60 50.34
C GLY A 352 -19.86 27.30 48.97
N HIS A 353 -19.13 26.54 48.18
CA HIS A 353 -19.60 26.17 46.81
C HIS A 353 -20.81 25.23 46.90
N TYR A 354 -20.79 24.24 47.82
CA TYR A 354 -21.94 23.38 48.08
C TYR A 354 -23.17 24.17 48.49
N THR A 355 -23.02 25.09 49.46
CA THR A 355 -24.14 25.90 49.91
C THR A 355 -24.65 26.86 48.85
N ASN A 356 -23.78 27.36 47.96
CA ASN A 356 -24.19 28.12 46.78
C ASN A 356 -24.97 27.25 45.79
N CYS A 357 -24.48 26.03 45.50
CA CYS A 357 -25.19 25.06 44.63
C CYS A 357 -26.63 24.82 45.15
N MET A 358 -26.83 24.82 46.48
CA MET A 358 -28.09 24.53 47.14
C MET A 358 -28.89 25.79 47.55
N GLY A 359 -28.35 26.98 47.26
CA GLY A 359 -28.98 28.23 47.58
C GLY A 359 -30.34 28.44 46.91
N ASP A 360 -31.14 29.37 47.48
CA ASP A 360 -32.46 29.75 46.98
C ASP A 360 -32.29 30.74 45.81
N TYR A 361 -31.80 30.23 44.65
CA TYR A 361 -31.62 30.96 43.41
C TYR A 361 -32.59 30.43 42.33
N GLU A 362 -32.88 31.24 41.36
CA GLU A 362 -33.80 30.93 40.25
C GLU A 362 -33.06 30.68 38.95
N TYR A 363 -31.91 31.33 38.75
CA TYR A 363 -31.13 31.29 37.52
C TYR A 363 -29.64 31.15 37.82
N VAL A 364 -28.92 30.61 36.80
CA VAL A 364 -27.47 30.46 36.81
C VAL A 364 -26.89 30.83 35.48
N GLY A 365 -25.74 31.48 35.51
CA GLY A 365 -24.76 31.47 34.40
C GLY A 365 -23.64 30.52 34.81
N LEU A 366 -23.54 29.35 34.15
CA LEU A 366 -22.50 28.39 34.42
C LEU A 366 -21.68 28.19 33.14
N VAL A 367 -20.38 28.38 33.25
CA VAL A 367 -19.43 28.24 32.16
C VAL A 367 -18.25 27.36 32.55
N LEU A 368 -17.79 26.55 31.61
CA LEU A 368 -16.58 25.74 31.71
C LEU A 368 -15.76 25.89 30.45
N ASP A 369 -14.57 26.45 30.56
CA ASP A 369 -13.58 26.31 29.47
C ASP A 369 -12.97 24.90 29.54
N GLN A 370 -13.41 24.02 28.64
CA GLN A 370 -12.92 22.64 28.57
C GLN A 370 -11.42 22.54 28.24
N SER A 371 -10.80 23.60 27.70
CA SER A 371 -9.37 23.60 27.36
C SER A 371 -8.47 23.83 28.59
N THR A 372 -8.92 24.60 29.55
CA THR A 372 -8.18 24.93 30.79
C THR A 372 -8.72 24.18 32.01
N GLY A 373 -10.00 23.79 32.00
CA GLY A 373 -10.73 23.29 33.14
C GLY A 373 -11.13 24.38 34.11
N THR A 374 -11.06 25.66 33.70
CA THR A 374 -11.55 26.80 34.50
C THR A 374 -13.05 26.92 34.34
N SER A 375 -13.75 27.04 35.47
CA SER A 375 -15.20 27.17 35.49
C SER A 375 -15.66 28.24 36.49
N ALA A 376 -16.76 28.87 36.14
CA ALA A 376 -17.48 29.80 37.00
C ALA A 376 -18.97 29.50 36.96
N ALA A 377 -19.64 29.59 38.11
CA ALA A 377 -21.09 29.56 38.18
C ALA A 377 -21.55 30.77 39.04
N ASP A 378 -22.29 31.64 38.38
CA ASP A 378 -22.88 32.82 38.99
C ASP A 378 -24.39 32.65 39.16
N PHE A 379 -24.86 32.80 40.37
CA PHE A 379 -26.24 32.51 40.73
C PHE A 379 -27.02 33.80 40.93
N GLY A 380 -28.24 33.85 40.43
CA GLY A 380 -29.13 34.98 40.50
C GLY A 380 -30.54 34.61 40.98
N ARG A 381 -31.18 35.58 41.62
CA ARG A 381 -32.57 35.56 41.99
C ARG A 381 -33.17 36.84 41.42
N ASP A 382 -34.32 36.90 40.97
CA ASP A 382 -34.92 38.07 40.38
C ASP A 382 -34.30 38.51 39.01
N LYS A 383 -35.04 39.32 38.29
CA LYS A 383 -34.59 39.94 37.04
C LYS A 383 -33.38 40.82 37.28
N ILE A 384 -32.27 40.46 36.68
CA ILE A 384 -31.03 41.22 36.75
C ILE A 384 -31.18 42.47 35.88
N LEU A 385 -30.99 43.60 36.45
CA LEU A 385 -30.69 44.89 35.78
C LEU A 385 -31.69 45.57 34.91
N THR A 386 -32.84 45.29 34.76
CA THR A 386 -33.91 46.00 34.08
C THR A 386 -34.92 45.06 33.43
N SER A 387 -35.99 44.84 34.11
CA SER A 387 -37.33 44.74 33.49
C SER A 387 -37.39 44.15 32.10
N GLU A 388 -38.07 43.15 31.86
CA GLU A 388 -38.77 42.88 30.59
C GLU A 388 -38.03 42.18 29.43
N SER A 389 -36.75 42.06 29.43
CA SER A 389 -36.08 41.35 28.33
C SER A 389 -35.96 39.88 28.68
N GLY A 390 -36.60 38.98 28.00
CA GLY A 390 -36.53 37.51 28.13
C GLY A 390 -35.11 36.91 28.10
N THR A 391 -34.21 37.45 29.00
CA THR A 391 -32.84 36.91 29.17
C THR A 391 -32.84 35.63 30.00
N GLN A 392 -33.95 35.33 30.65
CA GLN A 392 -34.13 34.20 31.56
C GLN A 392 -35.03 33.16 30.94
N VAL A 393 -34.52 31.93 30.89
CA VAL A 393 -35.21 30.79 30.26
C VAL A 393 -34.97 29.52 31.08
N THR A 394 -35.80 28.51 30.89
CA THR A 394 -35.51 27.17 31.41
C THR A 394 -34.29 26.57 30.68
N VAL A 395 -33.61 25.61 31.32
CA VAL A 395 -32.46 24.92 30.68
C VAL A 395 -32.85 24.23 29.36
N ASP A 396 -34.06 23.66 29.31
CA ASP A 396 -34.54 22.98 28.08
C ASP A 396 -34.83 23.97 26.96
N GLU A 397 -35.39 25.15 27.27
CA GLU A 397 -35.57 26.23 26.29
C GLU A 397 -34.22 26.77 25.81
N PHE A 398 -33.26 26.96 26.72
CA PHE A 398 -31.90 27.36 26.38
C PHE A 398 -31.25 26.35 25.41
N GLU A 399 -31.28 25.04 25.74
CA GLU A 399 -30.74 23.98 24.94
C GLU A 399 -31.40 23.94 23.56
N ALA A 400 -32.73 24.00 23.49
CA ALA A 400 -33.47 23.98 22.22
C ALA A 400 -33.11 25.20 21.35
N ALA A 401 -33.02 26.39 21.96
CA ALA A 401 -32.65 27.63 21.25
C ALA A 401 -31.19 27.56 20.73
N LEU A 402 -30.24 27.10 21.57
CA LEU A 402 -28.85 26.89 21.17
C LEU A 402 -28.73 25.92 20.02
N ASN A 403 -29.33 24.74 20.17
CA ASN A 403 -29.27 23.70 19.12
C ASN A 403 -29.87 24.19 17.79
N SER A 404 -30.99 24.94 17.86
CA SER A 404 -31.61 25.56 16.67
C SER A 404 -30.69 26.57 16.00
N TYR A 405 -30.03 27.42 16.81
CA TYR A 405 -29.13 28.46 16.32
C TYR A 405 -27.91 27.88 15.62
N VAL A 406 -27.27 26.87 16.25
CA VAL A 406 -26.00 26.31 15.74
C VAL A 406 -26.19 25.23 14.69
N ALA A 407 -27.39 24.75 14.41
CA ALA A 407 -27.66 23.60 13.54
C ALA A 407 -27.05 23.72 12.15
N SER A 408 -27.12 24.90 11.53
CA SER A 408 -26.53 25.13 10.20
C SER A 408 -25.00 25.11 10.21
N TYR A 409 -24.39 25.66 11.26
CA TYR A 409 -22.94 25.65 11.46
C TYR A 409 -22.44 24.23 11.70
N GLU A 410 -23.13 23.46 12.54
CA GLU A 410 -22.82 22.06 12.82
C GLU A 410 -22.90 21.19 11.55
N SER A 411 -23.94 21.38 10.75
CA SER A 411 -24.09 20.70 9.44
C SER A 411 -22.94 21.04 8.51
N THR A 412 -22.55 22.32 8.45
CA THR A 412 -21.46 22.80 7.58
C THR A 412 -20.13 22.23 8.05
N MET A 413 -19.85 22.26 9.34
CA MET A 413 -18.64 21.68 9.94
C MET A 413 -18.56 20.16 9.68
N ASN A 414 -19.65 19.43 9.92
CA ASN A 414 -19.69 17.98 9.67
C ASN A 414 -19.48 17.62 8.20
N THR A 415 -20.05 18.42 7.30
CA THR A 415 -19.85 18.26 5.85
C THR A 415 -18.37 18.50 5.48
N ALA A 416 -17.78 19.57 5.97
CA ALA A 416 -16.39 19.89 5.72
C ALA A 416 -15.44 18.84 6.33
N LYS A 417 -15.75 18.32 7.53
CA LYS A 417 -15.02 17.21 8.19
C LYS A 417 -15.06 15.95 7.35
N ALA A 418 -16.25 15.56 6.88
CA ALA A 418 -16.41 14.39 6.03
C ALA A 418 -15.61 14.52 4.72
N ALA A 419 -15.66 15.69 4.08
CA ALA A 419 -14.90 15.98 2.87
C ALA A 419 -13.37 15.92 3.11
N TYR A 420 -12.91 16.44 4.25
CA TYR A 420 -11.49 16.35 4.64
C TYR A 420 -11.05 14.89 4.85
N GLU A 421 -11.80 14.11 5.61
CA GLU A 421 -11.46 12.70 5.84
C GLU A 421 -11.52 11.86 4.55
N GLN A 422 -12.50 12.12 3.69
CA GLN A 422 -12.56 11.48 2.37
C GLN A 422 -11.34 11.82 1.51
N THR A 423 -10.99 13.12 1.44
CA THR A 423 -9.83 13.57 0.66
C THR A 423 -8.53 12.96 1.20
N LYS A 424 -8.37 12.87 2.50
CA LYS A 424 -7.22 12.27 3.18
C LYS A 424 -7.12 10.77 2.92
N ALA A 425 -8.24 10.08 2.80
CA ALA A 425 -8.29 8.64 2.49
C ALA A 425 -8.00 8.35 1.00
N ASP A 426 -8.33 9.28 0.09
CA ASP A 426 -8.18 9.06 -1.35
C ASP A 426 -6.72 9.28 -1.81
N LYS A 427 -5.98 8.18 -1.88
CA LYS A 427 -4.62 8.11 -2.43
C LYS A 427 -4.56 7.46 -3.82
N SER A 428 -5.67 7.36 -4.51
CA SER A 428 -5.77 6.62 -5.78
C SER A 428 -4.77 7.12 -6.83
N GLU A 429 -4.67 8.43 -7.03
CA GLU A 429 -3.72 9.05 -7.97
C GLU A 429 -2.26 8.78 -7.59
N VAL A 430 -1.92 8.89 -6.30
CA VAL A 430 -0.56 8.63 -5.78
C VAL A 430 -0.19 7.16 -5.97
N ASN A 431 -1.09 6.25 -5.64
CA ASN A 431 -0.87 4.81 -5.79
C ASN A 431 -0.70 4.41 -7.27
N ALA A 432 -1.53 4.94 -8.17
CA ALA A 432 -1.40 4.69 -9.59
C ALA A 432 -0.06 5.21 -10.15
N ALA A 433 0.38 6.39 -9.72
CA ALA A 433 1.67 6.94 -10.11
C ALA A 433 2.84 6.09 -9.54
N GLN A 434 2.74 5.59 -8.31
CA GLN A 434 3.73 4.71 -7.70
C GLN A 434 3.83 3.36 -8.44
N GLU A 435 2.72 2.78 -8.86
CA GLU A 435 2.73 1.55 -9.67
C GLU A 435 3.43 1.76 -11.01
N LYS A 436 3.25 2.93 -11.63
CA LYS A 436 3.95 3.32 -12.85
C LYS A 436 5.47 3.46 -12.63
N VAL A 437 5.89 4.02 -11.50
CA VAL A 437 7.33 4.05 -11.11
C VAL A 437 7.87 2.64 -10.97
N ASN A 438 7.16 1.76 -10.25
CA ASN A 438 7.58 0.38 -10.02
C ASN A 438 7.75 -0.41 -11.33
N SER A 439 6.77 -0.28 -12.24
CA SER A 439 6.81 -0.94 -13.55
C SER A 439 7.93 -0.40 -14.44
N SER A 440 8.12 0.93 -14.47
CA SER A 440 9.19 1.58 -15.22
C SER A 440 10.57 1.23 -14.67
N LYS A 441 10.71 1.15 -13.35
CA LYS A 441 11.95 0.73 -12.69
C LYS A 441 12.30 -0.72 -13.05
N LYS A 442 11.33 -1.62 -13.02
CA LYS A 442 11.53 -3.01 -13.43
C LYS A 442 12.03 -3.09 -14.88
N ALA A 443 11.38 -2.37 -15.79
CA ALA A 443 11.79 -2.32 -17.19
C ALA A 443 13.20 -1.76 -17.38
N TYR A 444 13.58 -0.72 -16.63
CA TYR A 444 14.93 -0.17 -16.63
C TYR A 444 15.96 -1.18 -16.10
N ASP A 445 15.68 -1.86 -15.00
CA ASP A 445 16.59 -2.85 -14.40
C ASP A 445 16.83 -4.04 -15.37
N GLU A 446 15.78 -4.51 -16.04
CA GLU A 446 15.85 -5.55 -17.08
C GLU A 446 16.71 -5.11 -18.28
N ALA A 447 16.50 -3.88 -18.79
CA ALA A 447 17.31 -3.34 -19.87
C ALA A 447 18.78 -3.17 -19.46
N ASN A 448 19.05 -2.70 -18.23
CA ASN A 448 20.40 -2.58 -17.69
C ASN A 448 21.10 -3.95 -17.57
N ALA A 449 20.39 -4.96 -17.10
CA ALA A 449 20.89 -6.35 -17.05
C ALA A 449 21.18 -6.88 -18.44
N LYS A 450 20.35 -6.57 -19.45
CA LYS A 450 20.58 -6.92 -20.86
C LYS A 450 21.86 -6.28 -21.38
N VAL A 451 22.09 -5.00 -21.17
CA VAL A 451 23.33 -4.29 -21.56
C VAL A 451 24.56 -4.98 -20.95
N LYS A 452 24.53 -5.29 -19.65
CA LYS A 452 25.62 -6.01 -18.96
C LYS A 452 25.88 -7.36 -19.60
N LYS A 453 24.82 -8.11 -19.91
CA LYS A 453 24.89 -9.44 -20.53
C LYS A 453 25.47 -9.37 -21.94
N VAL A 454 25.04 -8.40 -22.77
CA VAL A 454 25.58 -8.18 -24.14
C VAL A 454 27.07 -7.84 -24.05
N LYS A 455 27.49 -6.93 -23.19
CA LYS A 455 28.92 -6.58 -22.99
C LYS A 455 29.74 -7.82 -22.64
N THR A 456 29.28 -8.63 -21.69
CA THR A 456 29.98 -9.85 -21.26
C THR A 456 30.11 -10.87 -22.40
N VAL A 457 29.01 -11.10 -23.16
CA VAL A 457 29.03 -12.07 -24.29
C VAL A 457 29.93 -11.58 -25.41
N ASN A 458 29.93 -10.29 -25.73
CA ASN A 458 30.82 -9.72 -26.75
C ASN A 458 32.30 -9.86 -26.37
N GLN A 459 32.65 -9.66 -25.08
CA GLN A 459 34.02 -9.90 -24.59
C GLN A 459 34.41 -11.40 -24.71
N GLN A 460 33.51 -12.30 -24.38
CA GLN A 460 33.72 -13.75 -24.51
C GLN A 460 33.83 -14.17 -25.96
N LEU A 461 33.04 -13.59 -26.86
CA LEU A 461 33.10 -13.81 -28.33
C LEU A 461 34.45 -13.37 -28.85
N ALA A 462 34.94 -12.20 -28.51
CA ALA A 462 36.23 -11.70 -28.94
C ALA A 462 37.38 -12.64 -28.49
N LYS A 463 37.37 -13.07 -27.22
CA LYS A 463 38.35 -14.06 -26.70
C LYS A 463 38.27 -15.40 -27.46
N ALA A 464 37.06 -15.91 -27.69
CA ALA A 464 36.85 -17.17 -28.39
C ALA A 464 37.28 -17.09 -29.86
N TYR A 465 37.05 -15.95 -30.53
CA TYR A 465 37.51 -15.70 -31.87
C TYR A 465 39.04 -15.71 -31.96
N ALA A 466 39.71 -15.01 -31.08
CA ALA A 466 41.19 -15.00 -31.03
C ALA A 466 41.74 -16.41 -30.82
N ALA A 467 41.17 -17.22 -29.94
CA ALA A 467 41.57 -18.60 -29.70
C ALA A 467 41.35 -19.48 -30.93
N TYR A 468 40.22 -19.30 -31.64
CA TYR A 468 39.92 -20.00 -32.89
C TYR A 468 40.90 -19.65 -33.98
N GLN A 469 41.22 -18.36 -34.18
CA GLN A 469 42.23 -17.91 -35.15
C GLN A 469 43.62 -18.52 -34.84
N LYS A 470 44.04 -18.56 -33.56
CA LYS A 470 45.30 -19.24 -33.16
C LYS A 470 45.29 -20.72 -33.50
N SER A 471 44.19 -21.43 -33.31
CA SER A 471 44.04 -22.84 -33.62
C SER A 471 44.16 -23.10 -35.13
N LEU A 472 43.67 -22.19 -36.01
CA LEU A 472 43.83 -22.32 -37.47
C LEU A 472 45.29 -22.16 -37.91
N LYS A 473 46.02 -21.17 -37.31
CA LYS A 473 47.45 -20.97 -37.61
C LYS A 473 48.29 -22.18 -37.25
N VAL A 474 48.01 -22.86 -36.12
CA VAL A 474 48.68 -24.10 -35.71
C VAL A 474 48.37 -25.27 -36.65
N ALA A 475 47.13 -25.37 -37.12
CA ALA A 475 46.72 -26.40 -38.07
C ALA A 475 47.38 -26.23 -39.46
N HIS A 476 47.64 -24.99 -39.90
CA HIS A 476 48.36 -24.72 -41.13
C HIS A 476 49.84 -25.02 -41.08
N LYS A 477 50.50 -24.86 -39.91
CA LYS A 477 51.92 -25.20 -39.71
C LYS A 477 52.20 -26.72 -39.63
N LYS A 478 51.14 -27.56 -39.47
CA LYS A 478 51.24 -29.02 -39.37
C LYS A 478 50.87 -29.75 -40.68
N LYS A 479 50.58 -29.02 -41.75
CA LYS A 479 50.42 -29.51 -43.10
C LYS A 479 51.70 -29.21 -43.93
#